data_c3aabc7c5090848fbd83140422846212
#
_entry.id   c3aabc7c5090848fbd83140422846212
#
_cell.length_a   1.000
_cell.length_b   1.000
_cell.length_c   1.000
_cell.angle_alpha   90.00
_cell.angle_beta   90.00
_cell.angle_gamma   90.00
#
_symmetry.space_group_name_H-M   'P 1'
#
loop_
_entity.id
_entity.type
_entity.pdbx_description
1 polymer ?
#
loop_
_entity_poly.entity_id
_entity_poly.type
_entity_poly.pdbx_seq_one_letter_code
_entity_poly.pdbx_strand_id
1 'polypeptide(L)'
;MIKVAILGYGNIGKAAEQAIQKASDMELAGIYHHNDSLEDIQADVVLVCTPTREIRHYANLLLAKGICTIDSFDIHTEIYSHMQALKPIAMQHGAVSIVSAGWDPGTDSLIRTIMLAMTPEGQTYTNFGPGRSMGHTVAAKAIQGVKDAVSITIPIGGGKHQRDVYIQLEEGEDLQTVQQRIISDDYFAHDPINVIAVDSVLPFDTHNHGVLIQREGVASGISDQQLSFAMTINNPALTAQIMVSCARAAIRMKASQQYGAFTTIHIPPIYFVPLDEEQAIKILV
;
A
#
# COMPACT_ATOMS: atom_id res chain seq x y z
N MET A 1 -11.78 23.31 -5.68
CA MET A 1 -10.80 22.41 -5.03
C MET A 1 -11.55 21.19 -4.51
N ILE A 2 -10.92 20.01 -4.56
CA ILE A 2 -11.49 18.76 -4.04
C ILE A 2 -11.35 18.78 -2.51
N LYS A 3 -12.44 18.61 -1.80
CA LYS A 3 -12.46 18.52 -0.34
C LYS A 3 -12.13 17.11 0.12
N VAL A 4 -10.93 16.92 0.71
CA VAL A 4 -10.45 15.62 1.16
C VAL A 4 -10.43 15.57 2.68
N ALA A 5 -11.09 14.58 3.27
CA ALA A 5 -10.95 14.30 4.69
C ALA A 5 -10.09 13.03 4.93
N ILE A 6 -9.52 12.95 6.10
CA ILE A 6 -8.71 11.80 6.55
C ILE A 6 -9.42 11.15 7.72
N LEU A 7 -9.64 9.84 7.64
CA LEU A 7 -10.14 9.03 8.75
C LEU A 7 -9.03 8.07 9.21
N GLY A 8 -8.53 8.27 10.43
CA GLY A 8 -7.35 7.61 10.97
C GLY A 8 -6.08 8.43 10.79
N TYR A 9 -5.40 8.75 11.91
CA TYR A 9 -4.25 9.68 11.91
C TYR A 9 -2.97 9.01 12.40
N GLY A 10 -2.72 7.79 11.89
CA GLY A 10 -1.46 7.05 12.03
C GLY A 10 -0.39 7.57 11.04
N ASN A 11 0.60 6.74 10.75
CA ASN A 11 1.70 7.13 9.85
C ASN A 11 1.21 7.51 8.44
N ILE A 12 0.24 6.75 7.89
CA ILE A 12 -0.34 7.04 6.57
C ILE A 12 -1.17 8.32 6.63
N GLY A 13 -2.03 8.50 7.65
CA GLY A 13 -2.86 9.70 7.79
C GLY A 13 -2.04 10.98 7.91
N LYS A 14 -0.95 10.97 8.69
CA LYS A 14 -0.01 12.10 8.80
C LYS A 14 0.70 12.41 7.48
N ALA A 15 1.09 11.39 6.73
CA ALA A 15 1.68 11.58 5.41
C ALA A 15 0.65 12.07 4.38
N ALA A 16 -0.60 11.62 4.48
CA ALA A 16 -1.70 12.06 3.64
C ALA A 16 -2.03 13.54 3.84
N GLU A 17 -2.03 14.02 5.09
CA GLU A 17 -2.19 15.45 5.36
C GLU A 17 -1.14 16.29 4.63
N GLN A 18 0.14 15.89 4.73
CA GLN A 18 1.23 16.59 4.04
C GLN A 18 1.07 16.55 2.51
N ALA A 19 0.61 15.42 1.96
CA ALA A 19 0.38 15.25 0.53
C ALA A 19 -0.78 16.14 0.04
N ILE A 20 -1.88 16.23 0.80
CA ILE A 20 -3.02 17.09 0.49
C ILE A 20 -2.61 18.57 0.53
N GLN A 21 -1.87 18.99 1.55
CA GLN A 21 -1.40 20.39 1.68
C GLN A 21 -0.50 20.84 0.52
N LYS A 22 0.20 19.90 -0.13
CA LYS A 22 1.03 20.17 -1.31
C LYS A 22 0.28 20.07 -2.64
N ALA A 23 -0.91 19.50 -2.66
CA ALA A 23 -1.70 19.34 -3.86
C ALA A 23 -2.40 20.66 -4.22
N SER A 24 -2.19 21.16 -5.44
CA SER A 24 -2.77 22.44 -5.90
C SER A 24 -4.26 22.38 -6.17
N ASP A 25 -4.83 21.20 -6.28
CA ASP A 25 -6.24 20.94 -6.65
C ASP A 25 -7.09 20.42 -5.50
N MET A 26 -6.52 20.31 -4.29
CA MET A 26 -7.18 19.74 -3.10
C MET A 26 -7.10 20.67 -1.90
N GLU A 27 -8.02 20.48 -0.97
CA GLU A 27 -8.00 21.11 0.36
C GLU A 27 -8.35 20.07 1.43
N LEU A 28 -7.72 20.18 2.60
CA LEU A 28 -8.02 19.33 3.74
C LEU A 28 -9.32 19.80 4.40
N ALA A 29 -10.35 18.96 4.33
CA ALA A 29 -11.66 19.25 4.92
C ALA A 29 -11.74 18.91 6.42
N GLY A 30 -10.90 17.96 6.88
CA GLY A 30 -10.85 17.56 8.28
C GLY A 30 -10.07 16.28 8.51
N ILE A 31 -9.72 16.04 9.77
CA ILE A 31 -9.07 14.81 10.25
C ILE A 31 -9.99 14.21 11.30
N TYR A 32 -10.32 12.94 11.15
CA TYR A 32 -11.25 12.20 12.01
C TYR A 32 -10.56 10.99 12.60
N HIS A 33 -10.86 10.70 13.86
CA HIS A 33 -10.41 9.53 14.59
C HIS A 33 -11.52 8.48 14.72
N HIS A 34 -11.19 7.29 15.17
CA HIS A 34 -12.14 6.17 15.28
C HIS A 34 -13.33 6.43 16.21
N ASN A 35 -13.22 7.39 17.15
CA ASN A 35 -14.29 7.76 18.07
C ASN A 35 -15.08 9.00 17.62
N ASP A 36 -14.69 9.64 16.53
CA ASP A 36 -15.37 10.84 16.06
C ASP A 36 -16.67 10.48 15.33
N SER A 37 -17.67 11.34 15.46
CA SER A 37 -18.88 11.21 14.66
C SER A 37 -18.57 11.45 13.19
N LEU A 38 -19.00 10.52 12.34
CA LEU A 38 -18.92 10.67 10.89
C LEU A 38 -20.17 11.31 10.29
N GLU A 39 -21.15 11.74 11.11
CA GLU A 39 -22.42 12.23 10.62
C GLU A 39 -22.30 13.55 9.86
N ASP A 40 -21.43 14.42 10.30
CA ASP A 40 -21.25 15.79 9.78
C ASP A 40 -20.06 15.97 8.85
N ILE A 41 -19.48 14.87 8.32
CA ILE A 41 -18.35 14.97 7.39
C ILE A 41 -18.78 15.74 6.13
N GLN A 42 -18.11 16.87 5.89
CA GLN A 42 -18.26 17.72 4.71
C GLN A 42 -17.05 17.55 3.78
N ALA A 43 -17.00 16.45 3.05
CA ALA A 43 -15.91 16.14 2.13
C ALA A 43 -16.44 15.48 0.84
N ASP A 44 -15.73 15.68 -0.26
CA ASP A 44 -16.00 14.99 -1.53
C ASP A 44 -15.49 13.55 -1.49
N VAL A 45 -14.38 13.34 -0.77
CA VAL A 45 -13.70 12.06 -0.64
C VAL A 45 -13.04 11.93 0.73
N VAL A 46 -13.05 10.72 1.28
CA VAL A 46 -12.37 10.38 2.53
C VAL A 46 -11.27 9.35 2.28
N LEU A 47 -10.05 9.65 2.73
CA LEU A 47 -8.97 8.69 2.81
C LEU A 47 -9.13 7.88 4.10
N VAL A 48 -9.44 6.58 3.96
CA VAL A 48 -9.66 5.67 5.09
C VAL A 48 -8.32 5.05 5.47
N CYS A 49 -7.64 5.68 6.43
CA CYS A 49 -6.30 5.33 6.93
C CYS A 49 -6.38 4.55 8.27
N THR A 50 -7.45 3.82 8.50
CA THR A 50 -7.68 2.98 9.67
C THR A 50 -7.01 1.60 9.51
N PRO A 51 -6.92 0.77 10.58
CA PRO A 51 -6.49 -0.61 10.45
C PRO A 51 -7.32 -1.38 9.41
N THR A 52 -6.67 -2.24 8.62
CA THR A 52 -7.25 -2.94 7.47
C THR A 52 -8.60 -3.60 7.78
N ARG A 53 -8.76 -4.22 8.95
CA ARG A 53 -10.01 -4.91 9.31
C ARG A 53 -11.19 -3.97 9.56
N GLU A 54 -10.96 -2.70 9.82
CA GLU A 54 -11.98 -1.70 10.08
C GLU A 54 -12.41 -0.96 8.81
N ILE A 55 -11.60 -0.98 7.77
CA ILE A 55 -11.79 -0.23 6.52
C ILE A 55 -13.20 -0.45 5.95
N ARG A 56 -13.64 -1.69 5.83
CA ARG A 56 -14.95 -2.02 5.25
C ARG A 56 -16.12 -1.38 5.99
N HIS A 57 -16.03 -1.35 7.32
CA HIS A 57 -17.05 -0.72 8.15
C HIS A 57 -17.19 0.77 7.84
N TYR A 58 -16.09 1.49 7.88
CA TYR A 58 -16.08 2.93 7.62
C TYR A 58 -16.41 3.28 6.16
N ALA A 59 -15.88 2.52 5.21
CA ALA A 59 -16.18 2.73 3.80
C ALA A 59 -17.69 2.59 3.52
N ASN A 60 -18.37 1.61 4.10
CA ASN A 60 -19.82 1.44 3.97
C ASN A 60 -20.59 2.66 4.49
N LEU A 61 -20.24 3.19 5.68
CA LEU A 61 -20.89 4.36 6.26
C LEU A 61 -20.75 5.61 5.39
N LEU A 62 -19.54 5.83 4.85
CA LEU A 62 -19.24 6.99 4.01
C LEU A 62 -19.90 6.90 2.64
N LEU A 63 -19.83 5.74 2.00
CA LEU A 63 -20.46 5.48 0.70
C LEU A 63 -21.97 5.63 0.76
N ALA A 64 -22.62 5.21 1.86
CA ALA A 64 -24.05 5.40 2.06
C ALA A 64 -24.47 6.88 2.11
N LYS A 65 -23.53 7.80 2.35
CA LYS A 65 -23.72 9.25 2.29
C LYS A 65 -23.36 9.86 0.92
N GLY A 66 -22.98 9.04 -0.07
CA GLY A 66 -22.53 9.50 -1.38
C GLY A 66 -21.13 10.11 -1.37
N ILE A 67 -20.36 9.92 -0.29
CA ILE A 67 -18.97 10.36 -0.16
C ILE A 67 -18.05 9.29 -0.78
N CYS A 68 -17.11 9.70 -1.64
CA CYS A 68 -16.13 8.78 -2.20
C CYS A 68 -15.14 8.29 -1.13
N THR A 69 -14.63 7.07 -1.27
CA THR A 69 -13.68 6.49 -0.33
C THR A 69 -12.44 5.98 -1.03
N ILE A 70 -11.29 6.20 -0.41
CA ILE A 70 -10.00 5.64 -0.84
C ILE A 70 -9.41 4.90 0.35
N ASP A 71 -8.99 3.67 0.15
CA ASP A 71 -8.36 2.88 1.19
C ASP A 71 -7.09 2.17 0.71
N SER A 72 -6.26 1.75 1.66
CA SER A 72 -5.06 0.95 1.43
C SER A 72 -5.22 -0.49 1.95
N PHE A 73 -6.39 -1.10 1.75
CA PHE A 73 -6.66 -2.49 2.13
C PHE A 73 -5.61 -3.43 1.55
N ASP A 74 -4.94 -4.24 2.39
CA ASP A 74 -3.74 -4.99 2.06
C ASP A 74 -3.83 -6.52 2.24
N ILE A 75 -5.00 -7.05 2.60
CA ILE A 75 -5.20 -8.51 2.63
C ILE A 75 -5.43 -9.01 1.20
N HIS A 76 -4.34 -9.35 0.52
CA HIS A 76 -4.34 -9.67 -0.92
C HIS A 76 -5.40 -10.69 -1.35
N THR A 77 -5.61 -11.74 -0.55
CA THR A 77 -6.62 -12.78 -0.83
C THR A 77 -8.06 -12.30 -0.73
N GLU A 78 -8.30 -11.15 -0.08
CA GLU A 78 -9.63 -10.60 0.17
C GLU A 78 -9.94 -9.34 -0.65
N ILE A 79 -9.01 -8.80 -1.44
CA ILE A 79 -9.22 -7.55 -2.20
C ILE A 79 -10.46 -7.65 -3.09
N TYR A 80 -10.60 -8.75 -3.83
CA TYR A 80 -11.75 -8.92 -4.72
C TYR A 80 -13.08 -8.94 -3.96
N SER A 81 -13.18 -9.68 -2.87
CA SER A 81 -14.38 -9.74 -2.04
C SER A 81 -14.68 -8.42 -1.33
N HIS A 82 -13.63 -7.69 -0.92
CA HIS A 82 -13.76 -6.35 -0.36
C HIS A 82 -14.34 -5.37 -1.38
N MET A 83 -13.79 -5.33 -2.57
CA MET A 83 -14.29 -4.50 -3.68
C MET A 83 -15.75 -4.85 -4.03
N GLN A 84 -16.09 -6.14 -4.15
CA GLN A 84 -17.45 -6.57 -4.46
C GLN A 84 -18.47 -6.19 -3.38
N ALA A 85 -18.07 -6.18 -2.12
CA ALA A 85 -18.93 -5.78 -1.01
C ALA A 85 -19.26 -4.28 -1.03
N LEU A 86 -18.32 -3.42 -1.45
CA LEU A 86 -18.51 -1.96 -1.48
C LEU A 86 -19.22 -1.50 -2.77
N LYS A 87 -19.12 -2.25 -3.85
CA LYS A 87 -19.61 -1.86 -5.18
C LYS A 87 -21.10 -1.51 -5.21
N PRO A 88 -22.03 -2.33 -4.67
CA PRO A 88 -23.45 -2.01 -4.69
C PRO A 88 -23.81 -0.72 -3.97
N ILE A 89 -23.21 -0.48 -2.80
CA ILE A 89 -23.45 0.72 -1.97
C ILE A 89 -22.94 1.97 -2.71
N ALA A 90 -21.73 1.90 -3.26
CA ALA A 90 -21.16 3.00 -4.03
C ALA A 90 -22.03 3.34 -5.25
N MET A 91 -22.51 2.33 -6.00
CA MET A 91 -23.43 2.55 -7.15
C MET A 91 -24.77 3.15 -6.72
N GLN A 92 -25.36 2.64 -5.64
CA GLN A 92 -26.65 3.10 -5.14
C GLN A 92 -26.63 4.57 -4.73
N HIS A 93 -25.52 5.05 -4.18
CA HIS A 93 -25.39 6.41 -3.64
C HIS A 93 -24.56 7.34 -4.54
N GLY A 94 -24.28 6.95 -5.79
CA GLY A 94 -23.56 7.79 -6.74
C GLY A 94 -22.15 8.15 -6.30
N ALA A 95 -21.47 7.21 -5.64
CA ALA A 95 -20.12 7.37 -5.12
C ALA A 95 -19.11 6.44 -5.80
N VAL A 96 -17.83 6.71 -5.57
CA VAL A 96 -16.70 5.88 -6.04
C VAL A 96 -15.89 5.44 -4.84
N SER A 97 -15.58 4.15 -4.76
CA SER A 97 -14.60 3.60 -3.85
C SER A 97 -13.40 3.11 -4.63
N ILE A 98 -12.19 3.54 -4.26
CA ILE A 98 -10.95 2.96 -4.80
C ILE A 98 -10.29 2.21 -3.66
N VAL A 99 -10.31 0.89 -3.77
CA VAL A 99 -9.76 -0.02 -2.76
C VAL A 99 -8.31 -0.38 -3.07
N SER A 100 -7.54 -0.69 -2.04
CA SER A 100 -6.15 -1.13 -2.17
C SER A 100 -5.29 -0.11 -2.92
N ALA A 101 -5.45 1.16 -2.58
CA ALA A 101 -4.81 2.30 -3.22
C ALA A 101 -3.46 2.65 -2.55
N GLY A 102 -2.64 1.65 -2.28
CA GLY A 102 -1.28 1.81 -1.79
C GLY A 102 -0.23 1.67 -2.91
N TRP A 103 1.00 1.37 -2.51
CA TRP A 103 2.05 1.02 -3.46
C TRP A 103 2.00 -0.47 -3.83
N ASP A 104 1.75 -1.37 -2.86
CA ASP A 104 1.50 -2.80 -3.05
C ASP A 104 0.54 -3.33 -1.96
N PRO A 105 -0.70 -3.63 -2.33
CA PRO A 105 -1.33 -3.50 -3.64
C PRO A 105 -1.59 -2.03 -4.05
N GLY A 106 -1.59 -1.77 -5.36
CA GLY A 106 -1.90 -0.47 -5.93
C GLY A 106 -1.03 -0.13 -7.13
N THR A 107 0.06 0.64 -6.95
CA THR A 107 0.97 1.02 -8.05
C THR A 107 1.61 -0.20 -8.69
N ASP A 108 2.08 -1.16 -7.89
CA ASP A 108 2.66 -2.40 -8.37
C ASP A 108 1.69 -3.22 -9.20
N SER A 109 0.41 -3.22 -8.81
CA SER A 109 -0.65 -3.89 -9.57
C SER A 109 -0.81 -3.29 -10.96
N LEU A 110 -0.74 -1.96 -11.09
CA LEU A 110 -0.78 -1.27 -12.37
C LEU A 110 0.45 -1.60 -13.22
N ILE A 111 1.64 -1.59 -12.64
CA ILE A 111 2.89 -1.95 -13.35
C ILE A 111 2.83 -3.40 -13.84
N ARG A 112 2.42 -4.35 -12.99
CA ARG A 112 2.25 -5.76 -13.41
C ARG A 112 1.23 -5.91 -14.55
N THR A 113 0.17 -5.12 -14.53
CA THR A 113 -0.85 -5.13 -15.59
C THR A 113 -0.27 -4.64 -16.93
N ILE A 114 0.50 -3.55 -16.91
CA ILE A 114 1.16 -3.01 -18.11
C ILE A 114 2.19 -4.00 -18.64
N MET A 115 3.01 -4.60 -17.78
CA MET A 115 3.98 -5.62 -18.17
C MET A 115 3.31 -6.85 -18.79
N LEU A 116 2.19 -7.31 -18.22
CA LEU A 116 1.41 -8.42 -18.78
C LEU A 116 0.83 -8.09 -20.15
N ALA A 117 0.35 -6.85 -20.35
CA ALA A 117 -0.17 -6.41 -21.64
C ALA A 117 0.92 -6.37 -22.72
N MET A 118 2.16 -5.98 -22.37
CA MET A 118 3.29 -5.95 -23.30
C MET A 118 3.82 -7.35 -23.67
N THR A 119 3.78 -8.27 -22.70
CA THR A 119 4.29 -9.64 -22.87
C THR A 119 3.27 -10.64 -22.31
N PRO A 120 2.17 -10.96 -23.07
CA PRO A 120 1.04 -11.75 -22.57
C PRO A 120 1.45 -13.17 -22.12
N GLU A 121 2.46 -13.75 -22.76
CA GLU A 121 3.05 -15.03 -22.36
C GLU A 121 4.33 -14.78 -21.58
N GLY A 122 4.52 -15.44 -20.44
CA GLY A 122 5.74 -15.30 -19.62
C GLY A 122 5.48 -15.30 -18.13
N GLN A 123 6.53 -14.98 -17.36
CA GLN A 123 6.51 -15.03 -15.91
C GLN A 123 6.91 -13.69 -15.28
N THR A 124 6.17 -13.30 -14.23
CA THR A 124 6.49 -12.12 -13.43
C THR A 124 7.02 -12.55 -12.07
N TYR A 125 8.14 -11.99 -11.68
CA TYR A 125 8.74 -12.14 -10.36
C TYR A 125 8.63 -10.81 -9.62
N THR A 126 8.18 -10.84 -8.38
CA THR A 126 8.18 -9.69 -7.47
C THR A 126 9.17 -9.95 -6.36
N ASN A 127 10.24 -9.20 -6.34
CA ASN A 127 11.31 -9.30 -5.36
C ASN A 127 11.20 -8.12 -4.40
N PHE A 128 10.60 -8.33 -3.23
CA PHE A 128 10.44 -7.29 -2.21
C PHE A 128 11.77 -7.07 -1.48
N GLY A 129 12.05 -5.81 -1.16
CA GLY A 129 13.25 -5.40 -0.46
C GLY A 129 14.29 -4.71 -1.35
N PRO A 130 15.46 -4.36 -0.78
CA PRO A 130 15.70 -4.40 0.66
C PRO A 130 14.83 -3.41 1.42
N GLY A 131 14.44 -3.77 2.66
CA GLY A 131 13.71 -2.85 3.51
C GLY A 131 13.01 -3.51 4.69
N ARG A 132 12.56 -2.68 5.61
CA ARG A 132 11.91 -3.10 6.84
C ARG A 132 10.57 -3.80 6.56
N SER A 133 10.42 -5.00 7.11
CA SER A 133 9.16 -5.73 7.15
C SER A 133 8.42 -5.41 8.46
N MET A 134 7.27 -4.74 8.36
CA MET A 134 6.50 -4.33 9.53
C MET A 134 5.97 -5.53 10.33
N GLY A 135 5.33 -6.48 9.65
CA GLY A 135 4.77 -7.67 10.30
C GLY A 135 5.83 -8.53 11.00
N HIS A 136 6.94 -8.86 10.31
CA HIS A 136 8.05 -9.63 10.88
C HIS A 136 8.76 -8.88 12.00
N THR A 137 8.85 -7.55 11.92
CA THR A 137 9.39 -6.73 13.02
C THR A 137 8.53 -6.84 14.27
N VAL A 138 7.21 -6.77 14.13
CA VAL A 138 6.28 -6.93 15.27
C VAL A 138 6.34 -8.34 15.83
N ALA A 139 6.38 -9.37 14.98
CA ALA A 139 6.52 -10.76 15.39
C ALA A 139 7.83 -10.99 16.17
N ALA A 140 8.96 -10.49 15.65
CA ALA A 140 10.26 -10.62 16.33
C ALA A 140 10.26 -9.95 17.71
N LYS A 141 9.65 -8.77 17.84
CA LYS A 141 9.53 -8.06 19.14
C LYS A 141 8.69 -8.80 20.18
N ALA A 142 7.78 -9.66 19.73
CA ALA A 142 6.91 -10.45 20.62
C ALA A 142 7.58 -11.73 21.16
N ILE A 143 8.76 -12.11 20.65
CA ILE A 143 9.51 -13.29 21.08
C ILE A 143 10.14 -13.03 22.45
N GLN A 144 9.96 -13.99 23.36
CA GLN A 144 10.55 -13.94 24.71
C GLN A 144 12.08 -13.83 24.63
N GLY A 145 12.65 -12.88 25.38
CA GLY A 145 14.09 -12.60 25.39
C GLY A 145 14.53 -11.54 24.37
N VAL A 146 13.59 -11.01 23.58
CA VAL A 146 13.83 -9.90 22.66
C VAL A 146 13.36 -8.60 23.29
N LYS A 147 14.31 -7.69 23.59
CA LYS A 147 14.03 -6.34 24.08
C LYS A 147 13.53 -5.41 22.99
N ASP A 148 14.13 -5.48 21.81
CA ASP A 148 13.73 -4.75 20.61
C ASP A 148 14.21 -5.48 19.35
N ALA A 149 13.53 -5.28 18.21
CA ALA A 149 13.88 -5.94 16.96
C ALA A 149 13.52 -5.10 15.74
N VAL A 150 14.25 -5.37 14.64
CA VAL A 150 13.91 -4.91 13.28
C VAL A 150 14.18 -6.06 12.31
N SER A 151 13.20 -6.40 11.49
CA SER A 151 13.36 -7.39 10.42
C SER A 151 13.47 -6.69 9.08
N ILE A 152 14.55 -6.96 8.36
CA ILE A 152 14.82 -6.45 7.01
C ILE A 152 14.57 -7.57 6.02
N THR A 153 13.72 -7.32 5.03
CA THR A 153 13.52 -8.20 3.88
C THR A 153 14.62 -7.95 2.86
N ILE A 154 15.30 -9.01 2.41
CA ILE A 154 16.35 -8.95 1.39
C ILE A 154 15.94 -9.83 0.22
N PRO A 155 15.82 -9.28 -1.01
CA PRO A 155 15.51 -10.08 -2.19
C PRO A 155 16.71 -10.95 -2.57
N ILE A 156 16.44 -12.22 -2.89
CA ILE A 156 17.46 -13.18 -3.36
C ILE A 156 17.18 -13.69 -4.78
N GLY A 157 16.24 -13.04 -5.49
CA GLY A 157 15.86 -13.36 -6.87
C GLY A 157 14.73 -14.38 -6.98
N GLY A 158 14.12 -14.47 -8.17
CA GLY A 158 13.05 -15.42 -8.47
C GLY A 158 11.80 -15.30 -7.56
N GLY A 159 11.51 -14.10 -7.03
CA GLY A 159 10.42 -13.88 -6.09
C GLY A 159 10.68 -14.41 -4.67
N LYS A 160 11.91 -14.81 -4.37
CA LYS A 160 12.32 -15.31 -3.05
C LYS A 160 12.97 -14.23 -2.21
N HIS A 161 12.84 -14.36 -0.90
CA HIS A 161 13.36 -13.42 0.08
C HIS A 161 14.16 -14.13 1.16
N GLN A 162 15.12 -13.42 1.72
CA GLN A 162 15.79 -13.71 2.97
C GLN A 162 15.43 -12.63 3.97
N ARG A 163 15.51 -12.93 5.27
CA ARG A 163 15.29 -11.93 6.32
C ARG A 163 16.50 -11.83 7.22
N ASP A 164 16.98 -10.61 7.37
CA ASP A 164 17.94 -10.27 8.40
C ASP A 164 17.16 -9.67 9.59
N VAL A 165 17.17 -10.41 10.70
CA VAL A 165 16.42 -10.04 11.93
C VAL A 165 17.43 -9.53 12.95
N TYR A 166 17.55 -8.21 13.06
CA TYR A 166 18.36 -7.54 14.07
C TYR A 166 17.62 -7.48 15.38
N ILE A 167 18.22 -7.98 16.46
CA ILE A 167 17.60 -8.05 17.77
C ILE A 167 18.49 -7.43 18.87
N GLN A 168 17.87 -6.70 19.79
CA GLN A 168 18.44 -6.45 21.10
C GLN A 168 17.96 -7.51 22.07
N LEU A 169 18.89 -8.14 22.77
CA LEU A 169 18.53 -9.15 23.78
C LEU A 169 18.12 -8.49 25.09
N GLU A 170 17.23 -9.11 25.82
CA GLU A 170 16.98 -8.79 27.22
C GLU A 170 18.19 -9.19 28.07
N GLU A 171 18.31 -8.58 29.24
CA GLU A 171 19.45 -8.84 30.15
C GLU A 171 19.44 -10.31 30.62
N GLY A 172 20.55 -11.00 30.42
CA GLY A 172 20.74 -12.40 30.82
C GLY A 172 20.25 -13.45 29.81
N GLU A 173 19.67 -13.03 28.67
CA GLU A 173 19.27 -13.96 27.61
C GLU A 173 20.42 -14.30 26.68
N ASP A 174 20.40 -15.56 26.19
CA ASP A 174 21.41 -16.09 25.27
C ASP A 174 20.93 -16.05 23.82
N LEU A 175 21.82 -15.55 22.92
CA LEU A 175 21.49 -15.43 21.50
C LEU A 175 21.02 -16.74 20.87
N GLN A 176 21.66 -17.88 21.18
CA GLN A 176 21.30 -19.14 20.54
C GLN A 176 19.87 -19.57 20.92
N THR A 177 19.50 -19.38 22.18
CA THR A 177 18.17 -19.69 22.69
C THR A 177 17.11 -18.80 22.03
N VAL A 178 17.35 -17.47 21.96
CA VAL A 178 16.42 -16.52 21.34
C VAL A 178 16.33 -16.76 19.83
N GLN A 179 17.45 -17.04 19.17
CA GLN A 179 17.47 -17.39 17.74
C GLN A 179 16.62 -18.63 17.45
N GLN A 180 16.69 -19.68 18.27
CA GLN A 180 15.85 -20.86 18.08
C GLN A 180 14.36 -20.56 18.26
N ARG A 181 13.99 -19.70 19.21
CA ARG A 181 12.61 -19.24 19.39
C ARG A 181 12.08 -18.50 18.15
N ILE A 182 12.90 -17.61 17.56
CA ILE A 182 12.56 -16.88 16.33
C ILE A 182 12.39 -17.83 15.15
N ILE A 183 13.35 -18.74 14.93
CA ILE A 183 13.33 -19.71 13.81
C ILE A 183 12.11 -20.65 13.91
N SER A 184 11.68 -20.98 15.14
CA SER A 184 10.56 -21.89 15.37
C SER A 184 9.19 -21.22 15.34
N ASP A 185 9.13 -19.90 15.22
CA ASP A 185 7.89 -19.15 15.11
C ASP A 185 7.30 -19.25 13.70
N ASP A 186 6.01 -19.53 13.58
CA ASP A 186 5.31 -19.75 12.31
C ASP A 186 5.44 -18.55 11.35
N TYR A 187 5.65 -17.34 11.88
CA TYR A 187 5.81 -16.13 11.09
C TYR A 187 7.11 -16.13 10.28
N PHE A 188 8.12 -16.90 10.73
CA PHE A 188 9.43 -16.98 10.11
C PHE A 188 9.68 -18.30 9.38
N ALA A 189 8.73 -19.23 9.38
CA ALA A 189 8.93 -20.60 8.88
C ALA A 189 9.17 -20.72 7.38
N HIS A 190 8.89 -19.70 6.59
CA HIS A 190 8.85 -19.79 5.12
C HIS A 190 10.04 -19.16 4.40
N ASP A 191 10.81 -18.31 5.06
CA ASP A 191 11.96 -17.62 4.46
C ASP A 191 13.26 -18.02 5.16
N PRO A 192 14.41 -18.06 4.47
CA PRO A 192 15.72 -18.09 5.12
C PRO A 192 15.89 -16.87 6.02
N ILE A 193 16.35 -17.09 7.25
CA ILE A 193 16.56 -16.01 8.23
C ILE A 193 17.96 -16.01 8.80
N ASN A 194 18.51 -14.80 8.98
CA ASN A 194 19.70 -14.53 9.78
C ASN A 194 19.27 -13.74 11.01
N VAL A 195 19.51 -14.28 12.20
CA VAL A 195 19.26 -13.54 13.45
C VAL A 195 20.59 -12.96 13.94
N ILE A 196 20.61 -11.64 14.12
CA ILE A 196 21.83 -10.86 14.41
C ILE A 196 21.61 -10.06 15.69
N ALA A 197 22.36 -10.36 16.75
CA ALA A 197 22.32 -9.58 17.95
C ALA A 197 23.08 -8.25 17.75
N VAL A 198 22.47 -7.16 18.22
CA VAL A 198 23.00 -5.79 18.13
C VAL A 198 22.77 -5.03 19.44
N ASP A 199 23.61 -4.04 19.70
CA ASP A 199 23.44 -3.15 20.89
C ASP A 199 22.26 -2.20 20.70
N SER A 200 21.92 -1.85 19.46
CA SER A 200 20.78 -0.99 19.11
C SER A 200 20.24 -1.33 17.72
N VAL A 201 18.92 -1.45 17.62
CA VAL A 201 18.25 -1.65 16.33
C VAL A 201 18.02 -0.35 15.55
N LEU A 202 18.20 0.82 16.17
CA LEU A 202 17.93 2.12 15.56
C LEU A 202 18.65 2.35 14.21
N PRO A 203 19.90 1.94 13.99
CA PRO A 203 20.58 2.11 12.72
C PRO A 203 19.91 1.32 11.58
N PHE A 204 19.18 0.25 11.91
CA PHE A 204 18.50 -0.65 10.96
C PHE A 204 17.01 -0.34 10.82
N ASP A 205 16.45 0.52 11.73
CA ASP A 205 15.05 0.92 11.69
C ASP A 205 14.80 2.00 10.62
N THR A 206 14.95 1.61 9.37
CA THR A 206 14.66 2.48 8.23
C THR A 206 13.21 2.29 7.79
N HIS A 207 12.55 3.39 7.39
CA HIS A 207 11.22 3.32 6.78
C HIS A 207 11.26 3.01 5.27
N ASN A 208 12.47 2.85 4.72
CA ASN A 208 12.66 2.53 3.31
C ASN A 208 12.27 1.08 3.03
N HIS A 209 11.59 0.89 1.93
CA HIS A 209 11.26 -0.41 1.39
C HIS A 209 11.55 -0.40 -0.12
N GLY A 210 11.92 -1.55 -0.67
CA GLY A 210 12.17 -1.67 -2.09
C GLY A 210 11.32 -2.76 -2.72
N VAL A 211 11.17 -2.69 -4.03
CA VAL A 211 10.67 -3.78 -4.86
C VAL A 211 11.35 -3.75 -6.21
N LEU A 212 11.67 -4.93 -6.72
CA LEU A 212 12.09 -5.16 -8.10
C LEU A 212 11.07 -6.12 -8.74
N ILE A 213 10.24 -5.61 -9.63
CA ILE A 213 9.33 -6.39 -10.45
C ILE A 213 10.05 -6.69 -11.75
N GLN A 214 10.18 -7.97 -12.08
CA GLN A 214 10.82 -8.45 -13.31
C GLN A 214 9.83 -9.33 -14.05
N ARG A 215 9.74 -9.15 -15.37
CA ARG A 215 8.96 -10.00 -16.23
C ARG A 215 9.79 -10.44 -17.44
N GLU A 216 9.82 -11.73 -17.67
CA GLU A 216 10.39 -12.36 -18.84
C GLU A 216 9.24 -12.94 -19.67
N GLY A 217 9.22 -12.69 -20.97
CA GLY A 217 8.10 -13.14 -21.76
C GLY A 217 8.24 -12.99 -23.26
N VAL A 218 7.13 -13.22 -23.93
CA VAL A 218 6.99 -13.22 -25.37
C VAL A 218 6.07 -12.08 -25.81
N ALA A 219 6.52 -11.29 -26.77
CA ALA A 219 5.73 -10.26 -27.44
C ALA A 219 5.61 -10.59 -28.93
N SER A 220 4.41 -10.70 -29.47
CA SER A 220 4.17 -10.99 -30.89
C SER A 220 4.90 -12.24 -31.42
N GLY A 221 5.01 -13.27 -30.57
CA GLY A 221 5.70 -14.52 -30.90
C GLY A 221 7.23 -14.45 -30.83
N ILE A 222 7.81 -13.31 -30.43
CA ILE A 222 9.26 -13.14 -30.24
C ILE A 222 9.58 -13.27 -28.76
N SER A 223 10.41 -14.26 -28.41
CA SER A 223 10.92 -14.48 -27.06
C SER A 223 11.97 -13.44 -26.66
N ASP A 224 12.47 -13.57 -25.44
CA ASP A 224 13.58 -12.79 -24.87
C ASP A 224 13.22 -11.32 -24.51
N GLN A 225 11.93 -11.04 -24.35
CA GLN A 225 11.53 -9.73 -23.78
C GLN A 225 11.78 -9.74 -22.27
N GLN A 226 12.55 -8.77 -21.80
CA GLN A 226 12.83 -8.57 -20.39
C GLN A 226 12.37 -7.18 -19.96
N LEU A 227 11.45 -7.15 -19.01
CA LEU A 227 10.90 -5.93 -18.45
C LEU A 227 11.28 -5.87 -16.97
N SER A 228 11.67 -4.70 -16.49
CA SER A 228 11.95 -4.50 -15.08
C SER A 228 11.43 -3.14 -14.61
N PHE A 229 10.94 -3.13 -13.39
CA PHE A 229 10.56 -1.92 -12.66
C PHE A 229 11.10 -2.03 -11.24
N ALA A 230 11.84 -1.03 -10.81
CA ALA A 230 12.41 -0.98 -9.46
C ALA A 230 12.03 0.32 -8.77
N MET A 231 11.75 0.26 -7.48
CA MET A 231 11.61 1.44 -6.63
C MET A 231 12.19 1.20 -5.24
N THR A 232 12.63 2.30 -4.64
CA THR A 232 12.98 2.38 -3.21
C THR A 232 12.16 3.51 -2.63
N ILE A 233 11.41 3.24 -1.56
CA ILE A 233 10.34 4.11 -1.08
C ILE A 233 10.36 4.27 0.44
N ASN A 234 9.81 5.38 0.90
CA ASN A 234 9.27 5.47 2.24
C ASN A 234 7.81 5.00 2.19
N ASN A 235 7.53 3.85 2.81
CA ASN A 235 6.23 3.17 2.68
C ASN A 235 5.04 4.07 3.08
N PRO A 236 4.96 4.67 4.27
CA PRO A 236 3.82 5.53 4.61
C PRO A 236 3.64 6.71 3.65
N ALA A 237 4.74 7.34 3.24
CA ALA A 237 4.69 8.52 2.38
C ALA A 237 4.20 8.18 0.97
N LEU A 238 4.70 7.09 0.35
CA LEU A 238 4.25 6.71 -0.98
C LEU A 238 2.81 6.20 -0.97
N THR A 239 2.43 5.36 0.00
CA THR A 239 1.04 4.90 0.15
C THR A 239 0.09 6.10 0.24
N ALA A 240 0.38 7.06 1.11
CA ALA A 240 -0.43 8.26 1.26
C ALA A 240 -0.52 9.08 -0.04
N GLN A 241 0.60 9.24 -0.75
CA GLN A 241 0.62 9.97 -2.03
C GLN A 241 -0.23 9.28 -3.10
N ILE A 242 -0.20 7.95 -3.17
CA ILE A 242 -1.06 7.18 -4.08
C ILE A 242 -2.53 7.32 -3.68
N MET A 243 -2.87 7.26 -2.39
CA MET A 243 -4.25 7.50 -1.93
C MET A 243 -4.75 8.89 -2.33
N VAL A 244 -3.94 9.93 -2.21
CA VAL A 244 -4.27 11.30 -2.66
C VAL A 244 -4.46 11.35 -4.18
N SER A 245 -3.62 10.67 -4.95
CA SER A 245 -3.77 10.54 -6.41
C SER A 245 -5.06 9.80 -6.78
N CYS A 246 -5.42 8.75 -6.04
CA CYS A 246 -6.68 8.03 -6.20
C CYS A 246 -7.90 8.87 -5.80
N ALA A 247 -7.78 9.78 -4.82
CA ALA A 247 -8.86 10.72 -4.48
C ALA A 247 -9.22 11.60 -5.69
N ARG A 248 -8.21 12.12 -6.39
CA ARG A 248 -8.40 12.86 -7.65
C ARG A 248 -9.10 12.01 -8.71
N ALA A 249 -8.63 10.77 -8.89
CA ALA A 249 -9.23 9.84 -9.84
C ALA A 249 -10.69 9.53 -9.50
N ALA A 250 -11.02 9.30 -8.23
CA ALA A 250 -12.39 9.03 -7.79
C ALA A 250 -13.34 10.19 -8.13
N ILE A 251 -12.92 11.42 -7.95
CA ILE A 251 -13.74 12.61 -8.28
C ILE A 251 -13.93 12.76 -9.79
N ARG A 252 -12.90 12.48 -10.60
CA ARG A 252 -13.03 12.46 -12.08
C ARG A 252 -13.97 11.36 -12.55
N MET A 253 -13.89 10.17 -11.96
CA MET A 253 -14.80 9.05 -12.24
C MET A 253 -16.24 9.40 -11.84
N LYS A 254 -16.43 9.99 -10.65
CA LYS A 254 -17.75 10.44 -10.19
C LYS A 254 -18.35 11.49 -11.13
N ALA A 255 -17.56 12.45 -11.58
CA ALA A 255 -17.98 13.46 -12.56
C ALA A 255 -18.39 12.86 -13.91
N SER A 256 -17.77 11.73 -14.29
CA SER A 256 -18.12 10.95 -15.49
C SER A 256 -19.19 9.88 -15.22
N GLN A 257 -19.86 9.91 -14.07
CA GLN A 257 -20.90 8.96 -13.65
C GLN A 257 -20.45 7.49 -13.59
N GLN A 258 -19.17 7.25 -13.40
CA GLN A 258 -18.59 5.91 -13.23
C GLN A 258 -18.63 5.53 -11.73
N TYR A 259 -19.82 5.19 -11.23
CA TYR A 259 -20.00 4.82 -9.83
C TYR A 259 -19.68 3.36 -9.56
N GLY A 260 -19.19 3.07 -8.36
CA GLY A 260 -18.88 1.70 -7.94
C GLY A 260 -17.59 1.59 -7.13
N ALA A 261 -17.09 0.37 -6.99
CA ALA A 261 -15.82 0.08 -6.35
C ALA A 261 -14.80 -0.45 -7.37
N PHE A 262 -13.58 0.03 -7.29
CA PHE A 262 -12.50 -0.18 -8.25
C PHE A 262 -11.18 -0.39 -7.52
N THR A 263 -10.19 -0.94 -8.24
CA THR A 263 -8.78 -0.89 -7.85
C THR A 263 -8.01 -0.02 -8.86
N THR A 264 -6.75 0.26 -8.59
CA THR A 264 -5.91 1.11 -9.47
C THR A 264 -5.84 0.64 -10.91
N ILE A 265 -5.94 -0.67 -11.17
CA ILE A 265 -5.88 -1.24 -12.54
C ILE A 265 -7.11 -0.92 -13.41
N HIS A 266 -8.21 -0.46 -12.83
CA HIS A 266 -9.41 -0.07 -13.56
C HIS A 266 -9.41 1.40 -13.99
N ILE A 267 -8.40 2.18 -13.57
CA ILE A 267 -8.40 3.64 -13.64
C ILE A 267 -7.48 4.10 -14.77
N PRO A 268 -7.94 4.97 -15.68
CA PRO A 268 -7.06 5.61 -16.66
C PRO A 268 -5.90 6.35 -15.95
N PRO A 269 -4.63 6.11 -16.31
CA PRO A 269 -3.47 6.72 -15.64
C PRO A 269 -3.52 8.25 -15.55
N ILE A 270 -4.08 8.92 -16.53
CA ILE A 270 -4.23 10.38 -16.55
C ILE A 270 -5.10 10.89 -15.37
N TYR A 271 -5.97 10.05 -14.79
CA TYR A 271 -6.82 10.46 -13.68
C TYR A 271 -6.07 10.65 -12.37
N PHE A 272 -4.88 10.05 -12.23
CA PHE A 272 -4.07 10.17 -11.02
C PHE A 272 -3.31 11.50 -10.90
N VAL A 273 -3.01 12.15 -12.03
CA VAL A 273 -2.13 13.32 -12.05
C VAL A 273 -2.90 14.65 -12.04
N PRO A 274 -2.39 15.71 -11.39
CA PRO A 274 -3.06 17.03 -11.33
C PRO A 274 -2.80 17.86 -12.62
N LEU A 275 -2.98 17.22 -13.78
CA LEU A 275 -2.77 17.81 -15.09
C LEU A 275 -4.09 17.78 -15.87
N ASP A 276 -4.32 18.78 -16.72
CA ASP A 276 -5.32 18.68 -17.77
C ASP A 276 -4.81 17.78 -18.93
N GLU A 277 -5.69 17.48 -19.88
CA GLU A 277 -5.37 16.55 -20.96
C GLU A 277 -4.22 17.06 -21.85
N GLU A 278 -4.22 18.35 -22.18
CA GLU A 278 -3.17 18.95 -23.02
C GLU A 278 -1.80 18.92 -22.34
N GLN A 279 -1.77 19.28 -21.05
CA GLN A 279 -0.55 19.24 -20.25
C GLN A 279 -0.04 17.80 -20.10
N ALA A 280 -0.93 16.85 -19.83
CA ALA A 280 -0.55 15.45 -19.67
C ALA A 280 0.07 14.87 -20.93
N ILE A 281 -0.52 15.14 -22.12
CA ILE A 281 0.02 14.67 -23.39
C ILE A 281 1.38 15.30 -23.66
N LYS A 282 1.54 16.61 -23.46
CA LYS A 282 2.81 17.30 -23.70
C LYS A 282 3.97 16.85 -22.82
N ILE A 283 3.67 16.37 -21.60
CA ILE A 283 4.70 16.02 -20.60
C ILE A 283 4.98 14.52 -20.60
N LEU A 284 3.96 13.68 -20.81
CA LEU A 284 4.03 12.25 -20.60
C LEU A 284 4.08 11.41 -21.88
N VAL A 285 3.72 12.00 -23.02
CA VAL A 285 3.74 11.38 -24.36
C VAL A 285 4.71 12.10 -25.28
#